data_cc84136c30d46d9baa0789a5bf14ddb0
#
_entry.id   cc84136c30d46d9baa0789a5bf14ddb0
#
_cell.length_a   1.000
_cell.length_b   1.000
_cell.length_c   1.000
_cell.angle_alpha   90.00
_cell.angle_beta   90.00
_cell.angle_gamma   90.00
#
_symmetry.space_group_name_H-M   'P 1'
#
loop_
_entity.id
_entity.type
_entity.pdbx_description
1 polymer ?
#
loop_
_entity_poly.entity_id
_entity_poly.type
_entity_poly.pdbx_seq_one_letter_code
_entity_poly.pdbx_strand_id
1 'polypeptide(L)'
;LSSSSAASDVYKRQGYVLANENTPMREIGDEPYQMKTKFPDIRVAVDKKRCEGIDRLTSDEETKDTDVILLDDAFQHRYVHPGINILLVDYHRLIIYDKLLPAGRLREPLSGKNRADIVIITKCPKSLNPIDYRVLSKAMELYPFQQLYFTTLDYCDLEPIFNKGRNIPLTEIRGKNILLLAGIMSPKQLELDLNSFTGNNALTTLSFPDHHTFTTKDIHRINETFAKMPEPKLIVTTEKDKARLVDIDKLSDEVKENIYALPIKVSFMLDKEETFNKKIISYVRKNSRNSILAKREDDHKSKDSHHSGHRPRTISFRDNR
;
A
#
# COMPACT_ATOMS: atom_id res chain seq x y z
N LEU A 1 9.81 -1.22 -5.57
CA LEU A 1 9.39 -0.72 -6.90
C LEU A 1 7.88 -0.75 -7.03
N SER A 2 7.26 0.40 -7.17
CA SER A 2 5.83 0.55 -7.35
C SER A 2 5.48 0.86 -8.82
N SER A 3 4.36 0.36 -9.30
CA SER A 3 3.68 0.87 -10.49
C SER A 3 2.19 0.64 -10.33
N SER A 4 1.49 1.65 -9.92
CA SER A 4 0.04 1.69 -9.97
C SER A 4 -0.44 1.71 -11.43
N SER A 5 -1.56 1.04 -11.72
CA SER A 5 -2.15 1.01 -13.06
C SER A 5 -2.63 2.38 -13.53
N ALA A 6 -2.98 3.28 -12.61
CA ALA A 6 -3.38 4.66 -12.91
C ALA A 6 -2.18 5.59 -13.16
N ALA A 7 -1.03 5.29 -12.57
CA ALA A 7 0.21 5.96 -12.85
C ALA A 7 0.75 5.66 -14.26
N SER A 8 0.22 4.65 -14.95
CA SER A 8 0.73 4.21 -16.26
C SER A 8 0.75 5.31 -17.33
N ASP A 9 -0.10 6.33 -17.20
CA ASP A 9 -0.13 7.43 -18.20
C ASP A 9 0.91 8.52 -17.90
N VAL A 10 1.28 8.73 -16.64
CA VAL A 10 2.36 9.65 -16.24
C VAL A 10 3.73 9.02 -16.53
N TYR A 11 3.87 7.70 -16.32
CA TYR A 11 5.13 6.96 -16.52
C TYR A 11 5.46 6.57 -17.95
N LYS A 12 4.56 6.82 -18.91
CA LYS A 12 4.82 6.48 -20.33
C LYS A 12 6.05 7.17 -20.92
N ARG A 13 6.58 8.22 -20.26
CA ARG A 13 7.71 9.02 -20.73
C ARG A 13 8.97 8.97 -19.87
N GLN A 14 8.90 8.37 -18.67
CA GLN A 14 10.04 8.39 -17.73
C GLN A 14 10.60 6.98 -17.53
N GLY A 15 11.94 6.89 -17.50
CA GLY A 15 12.67 5.69 -17.09
C GLY A 15 12.72 5.57 -15.56
N TYR A 16 13.79 5.01 -15.07
CA TYR A 16 14.06 4.90 -13.64
C TYR A 16 14.11 6.25 -12.90
N VAL A 17 13.37 6.36 -11.80
CA VAL A 17 13.41 7.51 -10.89
C VAL A 17 13.62 7.00 -9.46
N LEU A 18 14.68 7.44 -8.80
CA LEU A 18 14.88 7.26 -7.36
C LEU A 18 14.35 8.50 -6.65
N ALA A 19 13.31 8.33 -5.84
CA ALA A 19 12.65 9.42 -5.15
C ALA A 19 13.51 9.96 -3.99
N ASN A 20 13.63 11.27 -3.90
CA ASN A 20 14.17 12.01 -2.77
C ASN A 20 13.07 12.83 -2.07
N GLU A 21 13.42 13.60 -1.05
CA GLU A 21 12.47 14.41 -0.27
C GLU A 21 11.76 15.49 -1.11
N ASN A 22 12.40 15.96 -2.18
CA ASN A 22 11.89 17.03 -3.04
C ASN A 22 11.22 16.49 -4.32
N THR A 23 11.17 15.19 -4.51
CA THR A 23 10.58 14.60 -5.71
C THR A 23 9.07 14.81 -5.71
N PRO A 24 8.53 15.56 -6.68
CA PRO A 24 7.10 15.87 -6.68
C PRO A 24 6.26 14.65 -7.04
N MET A 25 5.04 14.61 -6.51
CA MET A 25 4.09 13.52 -6.75
C MET A 25 3.85 13.25 -8.24
N ARG A 26 3.84 14.28 -9.07
CA ARG A 26 3.64 14.16 -10.54
C ARG A 26 4.72 13.34 -11.26
N GLU A 27 5.90 13.19 -10.66
CA GLU A 27 7.01 12.42 -11.24
C GLU A 27 6.98 10.95 -10.86
N ILE A 28 6.53 10.62 -9.66
CA ILE A 28 6.57 9.25 -9.16
C ILE A 28 5.19 8.62 -8.93
N GLY A 29 4.12 9.44 -8.96
CA GLY A 29 2.74 9.03 -8.69
C GLY A 29 2.36 9.12 -7.21
N ASP A 30 1.07 9.09 -6.96
CA ASP A 30 0.49 9.30 -5.63
C ASP A 30 0.88 8.21 -4.62
N GLU A 31 0.89 6.94 -5.02
CA GLU A 31 1.24 5.83 -4.11
C GLU A 31 2.73 5.83 -3.70
N PRO A 32 3.71 5.90 -4.64
CA PRO A 32 5.11 6.03 -4.26
C PRO A 32 5.42 7.32 -3.48
N TYR A 33 4.74 8.42 -3.82
CA TYR A 33 4.86 9.67 -3.07
C TYR A 33 4.37 9.51 -1.62
N GLN A 34 3.22 8.86 -1.41
CA GLN A 34 2.70 8.55 -0.08
C GLN A 34 3.66 7.64 0.70
N MET A 35 4.23 6.61 0.05
CA MET A 35 5.23 5.73 0.67
C MET A 35 6.46 6.51 1.13
N LYS A 36 7.02 7.37 0.28
CA LYS A 36 8.19 8.18 0.62
C LYS A 36 7.91 9.18 1.74
N THR A 37 6.73 9.80 1.73
CA THR A 37 6.32 10.76 2.77
C THR A 37 6.09 10.07 4.12
N LYS A 38 5.46 8.87 4.10
CA LYS A 38 5.14 8.12 5.33
C LYS A 38 6.36 7.43 5.93
N PHE A 39 7.31 7.04 5.10
CA PHE A 39 8.53 6.32 5.47
C PHE A 39 9.76 7.02 4.88
N PRO A 40 10.21 8.15 5.45
CA PRO A 40 11.30 8.94 4.88
C PRO A 40 12.64 8.20 4.79
N ASP A 41 12.86 7.22 5.67
CA ASP A 41 14.10 6.44 5.73
C ASP A 41 14.21 5.36 4.65
N ILE A 42 13.10 5.01 3.97
CA ILE A 42 13.16 4.03 2.88
C ILE A 42 13.54 4.69 1.55
N ARG A 43 14.19 3.90 0.70
CA ARG A 43 14.43 4.27 -0.71
C ARG A 43 13.21 3.86 -1.53
N VAL A 44 12.62 4.80 -2.23
CA VAL A 44 11.49 4.55 -3.13
C VAL A 44 11.96 4.77 -4.56
N ALA A 45 11.89 3.75 -5.38
CA ALA A 45 12.23 3.83 -6.79
C ALA A 45 11.05 3.44 -7.66
N VAL A 46 10.93 4.10 -8.80
CA VAL A 46 9.88 3.83 -9.79
C VAL A 46 10.54 3.52 -11.12
N ASP A 47 10.17 2.41 -11.71
CA ASP A 47 10.60 2.03 -13.07
C ASP A 47 9.51 1.23 -13.77
N LYS A 48 9.36 1.43 -15.07
CA LYS A 48 8.48 0.63 -15.91
C LYS A 48 8.96 -0.81 -16.06
N LYS A 49 10.28 -1.00 -16.06
CA LYS A 49 10.94 -2.30 -16.20
C LYS A 49 11.56 -2.73 -14.87
N ARG A 50 10.85 -3.58 -14.13
CA ARG A 50 11.25 -4.02 -12.77
C ARG A 50 12.67 -4.57 -12.71
N CYS A 51 13.09 -5.37 -13.72
CA CYS A 51 14.43 -5.93 -13.75
C CYS A 51 15.51 -4.83 -13.83
N GLU A 52 15.32 -3.83 -14.72
CA GLU A 52 16.24 -2.71 -14.86
C GLU A 52 16.30 -1.86 -13.58
N GLY A 53 15.14 -1.61 -12.95
CA GLY A 53 15.08 -0.89 -11.68
C GLY A 53 15.78 -1.65 -10.54
N ILE A 54 15.64 -2.97 -10.47
CA ILE A 54 16.34 -3.81 -9.48
C ILE A 54 17.86 -3.78 -9.76
N ASP A 55 18.27 -3.94 -11.02
CA ASP A 55 19.68 -3.90 -11.38
C ASP A 55 20.32 -2.57 -10.98
N ARG A 56 19.65 -1.45 -11.20
CA ARG A 56 20.11 -0.13 -10.74
C ARG A 56 20.20 -0.04 -9.23
N LEU A 57 19.12 -0.39 -8.51
CA LEU A 57 19.12 -0.36 -7.03
C LEU A 57 20.24 -1.21 -6.41
N THR A 58 20.70 -2.25 -7.10
CA THR A 58 21.76 -3.15 -6.61
C THR A 58 23.17 -2.80 -7.09
N SER A 59 23.30 -1.94 -8.11
CA SER A 59 24.59 -1.56 -8.69
C SER A 59 24.99 -0.12 -8.46
N ASP A 60 24.04 0.80 -8.33
CA ASP A 60 24.35 2.22 -8.13
C ASP A 60 25.00 2.45 -6.75
N GLU A 61 26.03 3.27 -6.69
CA GLU A 61 26.80 3.57 -5.47
C GLU A 61 25.94 4.03 -4.29
N GLU A 62 24.87 4.77 -4.57
CA GLU A 62 23.96 5.32 -3.55
C GLU A 62 23.03 4.25 -2.94
N THR A 63 22.76 3.15 -3.66
CA THR A 63 21.73 2.18 -3.27
C THR A 63 22.25 0.74 -3.17
N LYS A 64 23.49 0.48 -3.57
CA LYS A 64 24.09 -0.88 -3.61
C LYS A 64 24.11 -1.63 -2.27
N ASP A 65 23.98 -0.92 -1.16
CA ASP A 65 23.90 -1.46 0.20
C ASP A 65 22.49 -1.93 0.59
N THR A 66 21.53 -1.83 -0.32
CA THR A 66 20.14 -2.25 -0.07
C THR A 66 20.08 -3.77 0.14
N ASP A 67 19.61 -4.19 1.32
CA ASP A 67 19.45 -5.60 1.68
C ASP A 67 18.14 -6.22 1.20
N VAL A 68 17.08 -5.41 1.11
CA VAL A 68 15.73 -5.88 0.78
C VAL A 68 15.07 -4.95 -0.22
N ILE A 69 14.51 -5.53 -1.26
CA ILE A 69 13.69 -4.81 -2.26
C ILE A 69 12.26 -5.34 -2.16
N LEU A 70 11.33 -4.44 -1.84
CA LEU A 70 9.89 -4.71 -1.89
C LEU A 70 9.33 -4.29 -3.24
N LEU A 71 8.60 -5.18 -3.89
CA LEU A 71 7.91 -4.90 -5.14
C LEU A 71 6.43 -4.72 -4.88
N ASP A 72 5.90 -3.55 -5.16
CA ASP A 72 4.48 -3.25 -5.06
C ASP A 72 3.75 -3.51 -6.36
N ASP A 73 2.50 -4.03 -6.27
CA ASP A 73 1.64 -4.45 -7.40
C ASP A 73 2.38 -5.28 -8.47
N ALA A 74 3.19 -6.23 -8.01
CA ALA A 74 4.11 -6.95 -8.90
C ALA A 74 3.78 -8.45 -9.07
N PHE A 75 2.68 -8.94 -8.53
CA PHE A 75 2.36 -10.38 -8.54
C PHE A 75 2.27 -10.97 -9.95
N GLN A 76 1.88 -10.19 -10.96
CA GLN A 76 1.84 -10.59 -12.36
C GLN A 76 3.18 -10.40 -13.12
N HIS A 77 4.19 -9.76 -12.49
CA HIS A 77 5.50 -9.54 -13.11
C HIS A 77 6.38 -10.80 -13.03
N ARG A 78 6.23 -11.73 -13.98
CA ARG A 78 6.89 -13.04 -13.97
C ARG A 78 8.37 -13.03 -14.38
N TYR A 79 8.91 -11.89 -14.81
CA TYR A 79 10.33 -11.74 -15.13
C TYR A 79 11.22 -11.60 -13.90
N VAL A 80 10.61 -11.29 -12.73
CA VAL A 80 11.29 -11.24 -11.45
C VAL A 80 10.85 -12.44 -10.62
N HIS A 81 11.80 -13.15 -10.02
CA HIS A 81 11.55 -14.24 -9.09
C HIS A 81 11.80 -13.74 -7.67
N PRO A 82 10.77 -13.28 -6.96
CA PRO A 82 10.92 -12.82 -5.58
C PRO A 82 11.15 -14.00 -4.63
N GLY A 83 11.82 -13.74 -3.54
CA GLY A 83 12.05 -14.77 -2.52
C GLY A 83 10.82 -15.07 -1.66
N ILE A 84 9.88 -14.13 -1.56
CA ILE A 84 8.55 -14.31 -0.97
C ILE A 84 7.53 -13.63 -1.86
N ASN A 85 6.49 -14.36 -2.26
CA ASN A 85 5.32 -13.85 -2.95
C ASN A 85 4.16 -13.68 -1.98
N ILE A 86 3.66 -12.46 -1.82
CA ILE A 86 2.50 -12.14 -1.00
C ILE A 86 1.35 -11.78 -1.93
N LEU A 87 0.25 -12.55 -1.87
CA LEU A 87 -0.97 -12.28 -2.61
C LEU A 87 -2.00 -11.64 -1.68
N LEU A 88 -2.43 -10.43 -2.04
CA LEU A 88 -3.54 -9.74 -1.36
C LEU A 88 -4.86 -10.05 -2.04
N VAL A 89 -5.86 -10.42 -1.26
CA VAL A 89 -7.21 -10.76 -1.71
C VAL A 89 -8.21 -9.89 -0.95
N ASP A 90 -9.00 -9.10 -1.65
CA ASP A 90 -10.05 -8.29 -1.04
C ASP A 90 -11.19 -9.19 -0.54
N TYR A 91 -11.57 -9.07 0.74
CA TYR A 91 -12.67 -9.83 1.35
C TYR A 91 -13.99 -9.65 0.60
N HIS A 92 -14.29 -8.41 0.18
CA HIS A 92 -15.51 -8.09 -0.55
C HIS A 92 -15.51 -8.61 -1.99
N ARG A 93 -14.37 -9.17 -2.42
CA ARG A 93 -14.16 -9.61 -3.78
C ARG A 93 -13.15 -10.75 -3.85
N LEU A 94 -13.53 -11.86 -3.27
CA LEU A 94 -12.69 -13.06 -3.25
C LEU A 94 -12.41 -13.56 -4.68
N ILE A 95 -11.15 -13.78 -4.98
CA ILE A 95 -10.67 -14.25 -6.30
C ILE A 95 -11.31 -15.57 -6.74
N ILE A 96 -11.72 -16.40 -5.79
CA ILE A 96 -12.36 -17.70 -6.02
C ILE A 96 -13.75 -17.62 -6.65
N TYR A 97 -14.42 -16.47 -6.51
CA TYR A 97 -15.76 -16.22 -7.09
C TYR A 97 -15.70 -15.28 -8.30
N ASP A 98 -14.50 -14.82 -8.68
CA ASP A 98 -14.33 -13.91 -9.81
C ASP A 98 -13.90 -14.68 -11.07
N LYS A 99 -14.11 -14.08 -12.23
CA LYS A 99 -13.77 -14.65 -13.53
C LYS A 99 -12.66 -13.85 -14.20
N LEU A 100 -12.00 -14.47 -15.18
CA LEU A 100 -11.03 -13.80 -16.02
C LEU A 100 -11.68 -12.67 -16.84
N LEU A 101 -10.90 -11.65 -17.14
CA LEU A 101 -11.26 -10.63 -18.12
C LEU A 101 -11.63 -11.27 -19.46
N PRO A 102 -12.67 -10.78 -20.19
CA PRO A 102 -13.55 -9.65 -19.84
C PRO A 102 -14.76 -10.03 -19.01
N ALA A 103 -14.99 -11.32 -18.70
CA ALA A 103 -16.17 -11.82 -18.00
C ALA A 103 -16.15 -11.53 -16.48
N GLY A 104 -15.02 -11.20 -15.95
CA GLY A 104 -14.75 -10.78 -14.56
C GLY A 104 -13.59 -9.81 -14.53
N ARG A 105 -12.84 -9.78 -13.43
CA ARG A 105 -11.74 -8.83 -13.22
C ARG A 105 -10.39 -9.51 -12.96
N LEU A 106 -10.33 -10.83 -12.97
CA LEU A 106 -9.05 -11.52 -12.82
C LEU A 106 -8.16 -11.24 -14.04
N ARG A 107 -6.94 -10.80 -13.78
CA ARG A 107 -5.90 -10.55 -14.81
C ARG A 107 -5.22 -11.84 -15.25
N GLU A 108 -5.30 -12.90 -14.44
CA GLU A 108 -4.71 -14.21 -14.69
C GLU A 108 -5.61 -15.32 -14.11
N PRO A 109 -5.45 -16.59 -14.54
CA PRO A 109 -6.21 -17.70 -13.99
C PRO A 109 -6.08 -17.85 -12.48
N LEU A 110 -7.09 -18.39 -11.82
CA LEU A 110 -7.09 -18.61 -10.37
C LEU A 110 -5.88 -19.44 -9.89
N SER A 111 -5.38 -20.34 -10.74
CA SER A 111 -4.13 -21.10 -10.48
C SER A 111 -2.91 -20.21 -10.25
N GLY A 112 -2.95 -18.95 -10.65
CA GLY A 112 -1.91 -17.97 -10.35
C GLY A 112 -1.65 -17.83 -8.84
N LYS A 113 -2.66 -18.01 -7.98
CA LYS A 113 -2.51 -18.01 -6.52
C LYS A 113 -1.50 -19.04 -5.99
N ASN A 114 -1.25 -20.10 -6.77
CA ASN A 114 -0.33 -21.18 -6.37
C ASN A 114 1.13 -20.72 -6.27
N ARG A 115 1.47 -19.56 -6.85
CA ARG A 115 2.80 -18.95 -6.71
C ARG A 115 3.00 -18.20 -5.39
N ALA A 116 1.92 -17.92 -4.67
CA ALA A 116 2.01 -17.20 -3.42
C ALA A 116 2.58 -18.08 -2.30
N ASP A 117 3.51 -17.55 -1.52
CA ASP A 117 3.96 -18.15 -0.25
C ASP A 117 3.04 -17.73 0.89
N ILE A 118 2.49 -16.55 0.79
CA ILE A 118 1.58 -15.95 1.76
C ILE A 118 0.36 -15.40 1.01
N VAL A 119 -0.83 -15.72 1.51
CA VAL A 119 -2.09 -15.12 1.06
C VAL A 119 -2.68 -14.33 2.22
N ILE A 120 -3.06 -13.08 1.96
CA ILE A 120 -3.69 -12.22 2.97
C ILE A 120 -5.07 -11.81 2.45
N ILE A 121 -6.13 -12.25 3.13
CA ILE A 121 -7.47 -11.71 2.90
C ILE A 121 -7.56 -10.37 3.63
N THR A 122 -7.69 -9.29 2.88
CA THR A 122 -7.67 -7.91 3.37
C THR A 122 -9.08 -7.35 3.51
N LYS A 123 -9.20 -6.25 4.28
CA LYS A 123 -10.48 -5.54 4.50
C LYS A 123 -11.58 -6.43 5.08
N CYS A 124 -11.20 -7.40 5.90
CA CYS A 124 -12.16 -8.23 6.59
C CYS A 124 -12.96 -7.39 7.60
N PRO A 125 -14.28 -7.63 7.74
CA PRO A 125 -15.05 -7.03 8.81
C PRO A 125 -14.57 -7.54 10.18
N LYS A 126 -14.56 -6.67 11.19
CA LYS A 126 -14.14 -7.01 12.56
C LYS A 126 -15.04 -8.07 13.21
N SER A 127 -16.24 -8.25 12.68
CA SER A 127 -17.27 -9.18 13.18
C SER A 127 -17.18 -10.61 12.60
N LEU A 128 -16.07 -10.97 11.93
CA LEU A 128 -15.90 -12.35 11.42
C LEU A 128 -15.94 -13.39 12.56
N ASN A 129 -16.77 -14.41 12.36
CA ASN A 129 -16.92 -15.53 13.30
C ASN A 129 -15.90 -16.64 12.99
N PRO A 130 -15.61 -17.55 13.96
CA PRO A 130 -14.75 -18.71 13.73
C PRO A 130 -15.17 -19.59 12.55
N ILE A 131 -16.46 -19.65 12.25
CA ILE A 131 -17.00 -20.40 11.10
C ILE A 131 -16.59 -19.71 9.79
N ASP A 132 -16.65 -18.37 9.72
CA ASP A 132 -16.30 -17.61 8.52
C ASP A 132 -14.84 -17.85 8.14
N TYR A 133 -13.91 -17.83 9.12
CA TYR A 133 -12.49 -18.15 8.88
C TYR A 133 -12.29 -19.54 8.30
N ARG A 134 -13.03 -20.54 8.79
CA ARG A 134 -12.96 -21.92 8.27
C ARG A 134 -13.48 -22.01 6.85
N VAL A 135 -14.62 -21.37 6.58
CA VAL A 135 -15.24 -21.34 5.23
C VAL A 135 -14.29 -20.68 4.24
N LEU A 136 -13.75 -19.50 4.58
CA LEU A 136 -12.80 -18.78 3.72
C LEU A 136 -11.51 -19.58 3.50
N SER A 137 -10.95 -20.16 4.56
CA SER A 137 -9.72 -20.97 4.46
C SER A 137 -9.93 -22.19 3.55
N LYS A 138 -11.07 -22.88 3.70
CA LYS A 138 -11.41 -24.02 2.85
C LYS A 138 -11.65 -23.61 1.40
N ALA A 139 -12.37 -22.51 1.19
CA ALA A 139 -12.71 -22.02 -0.14
C ALA A 139 -11.49 -21.54 -0.92
N MET A 140 -10.46 -21.03 -0.24
CA MET A 140 -9.21 -20.60 -0.88
C MET A 140 -8.39 -21.76 -1.44
N GLU A 141 -8.59 -23.02 -0.99
CA GLU A 141 -7.90 -24.21 -1.48
C GLU A 141 -6.39 -24.01 -1.63
N LEU A 142 -5.75 -23.59 -0.56
CA LEU A 142 -4.32 -23.33 -0.53
C LEU A 142 -3.51 -24.61 -0.33
N TYR A 143 -2.31 -24.65 -0.90
CA TYR A 143 -1.36 -25.72 -0.63
C TYR A 143 -0.80 -25.68 0.81
N PRO A 144 -0.33 -26.81 1.37
CA PRO A 144 0.16 -26.86 2.74
C PRO A 144 1.33 -25.92 3.06
N PHE A 145 2.13 -25.52 2.06
CA PHE A 145 3.24 -24.60 2.24
C PHE A 145 2.80 -23.12 2.29
N GLN A 146 1.62 -22.80 1.76
CA GLN A 146 1.07 -21.46 1.73
C GLN A 146 0.48 -21.08 3.07
N GLN A 147 0.72 -19.85 3.50
CA GLN A 147 0.16 -19.34 4.75
C GLN A 147 -0.97 -18.36 4.46
N LEU A 148 -2.07 -18.51 5.19
CA LEU A 148 -3.23 -17.63 5.09
C LEU A 148 -3.31 -16.71 6.32
N TYR A 149 -3.46 -15.42 6.06
CA TYR A 149 -3.71 -14.40 7.06
C TYR A 149 -4.97 -13.62 6.72
N PHE A 150 -5.53 -13.00 7.74
CA PHE A 150 -6.68 -12.11 7.63
C PHE A 150 -6.32 -10.76 8.22
N THR A 151 -6.70 -9.68 7.55
CA THR A 151 -6.47 -8.33 8.04
C THR A 151 -7.73 -7.49 7.91
N THR A 152 -7.88 -6.55 8.85
CA THR A 152 -8.91 -5.52 8.84
C THR A 152 -8.27 -4.16 8.69
N LEU A 153 -9.07 -3.14 8.42
CA LEU A 153 -8.64 -1.75 8.42
C LEU A 153 -9.12 -1.08 9.71
N ASP A 154 -8.21 -0.44 10.40
CA ASP A 154 -8.48 0.41 11.53
C ASP A 154 -8.27 1.87 11.12
N TYR A 155 -9.17 2.74 11.55
CA TYR A 155 -9.00 4.17 11.41
C TYR A 155 -8.16 4.70 12.56
N CYS A 156 -7.17 5.55 12.22
CA CYS A 156 -6.36 6.26 13.19
C CYS A 156 -6.96 7.62 13.53
N ASP A 157 -6.31 8.37 14.42
CA ASP A 157 -6.70 9.74 14.72
C ASP A 157 -6.54 10.61 13.47
N LEU A 158 -7.40 11.61 13.34
CA LEU A 158 -7.35 12.58 12.25
C LEU A 158 -6.06 13.41 12.33
N GLU A 159 -5.34 13.50 11.24
CA GLU A 159 -4.11 14.28 11.12
C GLU A 159 -4.37 15.61 10.39
N PRO A 160 -3.97 16.77 10.92
CA PRO A 160 -4.10 18.03 10.22
C PRO A 160 -3.24 18.03 8.96
N ILE A 161 -3.72 18.67 7.88
CA ILE A 161 -3.01 18.70 6.60
C ILE A 161 -2.08 19.90 6.48
N PHE A 162 -2.57 21.10 6.79
CA PHE A 162 -1.85 22.36 6.53
C PHE A 162 -1.26 23.00 7.79
N ASN A 163 -1.82 22.72 8.95
CA ASN A 163 -1.39 23.32 10.21
C ASN A 163 -0.63 22.30 11.07
N LYS A 164 0.14 22.82 12.06
CA LYS A 164 0.81 21.99 13.08
C LYS A 164 -0.09 21.70 14.26
N GLY A 165 -1.40 21.60 14.03
CA GLY A 165 -2.38 21.27 15.05
C GLY A 165 -2.18 19.86 15.62
N ARG A 166 -2.91 19.55 16.71
CA ARG A 166 -2.92 18.20 17.26
C ARG A 166 -3.75 17.25 16.40
N ASN A 167 -3.42 15.98 16.44
CA ASN A 167 -4.30 14.93 15.94
C ASN A 167 -5.61 14.92 16.72
N ILE A 168 -6.71 14.65 16.06
CA ILE A 168 -8.05 14.61 16.65
C ILE A 168 -8.51 13.15 16.72
N PRO A 169 -8.71 12.58 17.93
CA PRO A 169 -9.31 11.27 18.06
C PRO A 169 -10.68 11.19 17.39
N LEU A 170 -10.99 10.07 16.74
CA LEU A 170 -12.29 9.88 16.09
C LEU A 170 -13.47 10.01 17.05
N THR A 171 -13.26 9.76 18.35
CA THR A 171 -14.28 9.98 19.38
C THR A 171 -14.65 11.47 19.57
N GLU A 172 -13.74 12.39 19.23
CA GLU A 172 -13.96 13.84 19.36
C GLU A 172 -14.71 14.46 18.17
N ILE A 173 -14.96 13.70 17.08
CA ILE A 173 -15.79 14.20 15.97
C ILE A 173 -17.29 14.04 16.22
N ARG A 174 -17.65 13.36 17.29
CA ARG A 174 -19.05 13.20 17.66
C ARG A 174 -19.70 14.56 17.90
N GLY A 175 -20.82 14.78 17.29
CA GLY A 175 -21.54 16.07 17.39
C GLY A 175 -21.03 17.14 16.42
N LYS A 176 -20.04 16.87 15.57
CA LYS A 176 -19.57 17.79 14.54
C LYS A 176 -20.21 17.47 13.17
N ASN A 177 -20.41 18.51 12.37
CA ASN A 177 -20.81 18.37 10.96
C ASN A 177 -19.57 18.07 10.12
N ILE A 178 -19.59 16.97 9.39
CA ILE A 178 -18.42 16.51 8.64
C ILE A 178 -18.64 16.71 7.16
N LEU A 179 -17.68 17.38 6.49
CA LEU A 179 -17.55 17.36 5.05
C LEU A 179 -16.52 16.30 4.65
N LEU A 180 -16.95 15.21 4.09
CA LEU A 180 -16.08 14.18 3.55
C LEU A 180 -15.67 14.53 2.13
N LEU A 181 -14.36 14.65 1.89
CA LEU A 181 -13.78 14.75 0.55
C LEU A 181 -13.16 13.39 0.20
N ALA A 182 -13.68 12.71 -0.81
CA ALA A 182 -13.22 11.37 -1.17
C ALA A 182 -13.07 11.20 -2.69
N GLY A 183 -11.83 11.12 -3.16
CA GLY A 183 -11.42 10.75 -4.51
C GLY A 183 -10.93 9.30 -4.58
N ILE A 184 -11.72 8.37 -4.06
CA ILE A 184 -11.43 6.94 -4.01
C ILE A 184 -12.54 6.13 -4.69
N MET A 185 -12.21 4.93 -5.13
CA MET A 185 -13.12 4.07 -5.91
C MET A 185 -14.43 3.70 -5.17
N SER A 186 -14.41 3.59 -3.84
CA SER A 186 -15.58 3.19 -3.05
C SER A 186 -15.72 4.03 -1.77
N PRO A 187 -16.24 5.26 -1.84
CA PRO A 187 -16.39 6.12 -0.67
C PRO A 187 -17.50 5.67 0.28
N LYS A 188 -18.45 4.86 -0.17
CA LYS A 188 -19.64 4.45 0.62
C LYS A 188 -19.29 3.78 1.96
N GLN A 189 -18.27 2.90 1.96
CA GLN A 189 -17.87 2.26 3.22
C GLN A 189 -17.30 3.29 4.20
N LEU A 190 -16.46 4.20 3.73
CA LEU A 190 -15.91 5.28 4.53
C LEU A 190 -17.01 6.21 5.07
N GLU A 191 -18.05 6.50 4.26
CA GLU A 191 -19.22 7.25 4.69
C GLU A 191 -19.95 6.57 5.85
N LEU A 192 -20.24 5.26 5.69
CA LEU A 192 -20.92 4.46 6.73
C LEU A 192 -20.10 4.43 8.03
N ASP A 193 -18.80 4.23 7.91
CA ASP A 193 -17.91 4.15 9.05
C ASP A 193 -17.82 5.51 9.78
N LEU A 194 -17.64 6.61 9.04
CA LEU A 194 -17.62 7.96 9.62
C LEU A 194 -18.96 8.33 10.27
N ASN A 195 -20.09 7.97 9.67
CA ASN A 195 -21.40 8.19 10.26
C ASN A 195 -21.54 7.53 11.66
N SER A 196 -20.90 6.37 11.85
CA SER A 196 -20.90 5.71 13.17
C SER A 196 -20.17 6.51 14.24
N PHE A 197 -19.19 7.34 13.87
CA PHE A 197 -18.45 8.20 14.81
C PHE A 197 -19.10 9.56 15.02
N THR A 198 -19.77 10.13 14.02
CA THR A 198 -20.39 11.46 14.10
C THR A 198 -21.65 11.48 14.96
N GLY A 199 -22.31 10.33 15.12
CA GLY A 199 -23.62 10.23 15.76
C GLY A 199 -24.76 10.70 14.84
N ASN A 200 -25.65 11.55 15.33
CA ASN A 200 -26.81 12.03 14.57
C ASN A 200 -26.52 13.28 13.71
N ASN A 201 -25.28 13.71 13.61
CA ASN A 201 -24.92 14.90 12.85
C ASN A 201 -24.77 14.62 11.36
N ALA A 202 -24.95 15.67 10.54
CA ALA A 202 -24.93 15.51 9.10
C ALA A 202 -23.51 15.24 8.58
N LEU A 203 -23.39 14.15 7.81
CA LEU A 203 -22.26 13.89 6.95
C LEU A 203 -22.61 14.37 5.53
N THR A 204 -21.86 15.34 5.02
CA THR A 204 -21.95 15.80 3.64
C THR A 204 -20.75 15.24 2.88
N THR A 205 -20.99 14.59 1.73
CA THR A 205 -19.91 14.00 0.93
C THR A 205 -19.75 14.74 -0.39
N LEU A 206 -18.53 15.14 -0.69
CA LEU A 206 -18.08 15.53 -2.02
C LEU A 206 -17.22 14.39 -2.58
N SER A 207 -17.84 13.56 -3.43
CA SER A 207 -17.15 12.47 -4.11
C SER A 207 -16.51 12.94 -5.40
N PHE A 208 -15.29 12.49 -5.64
CA PHE A 208 -14.51 12.73 -6.85
C PHE A 208 -14.13 11.38 -7.48
N PRO A 209 -13.82 11.35 -8.78
CA PRO A 209 -13.27 10.17 -9.41
C PRO A 209 -11.96 9.70 -8.72
N ASP A 210 -11.67 8.40 -8.81
CA ASP A 210 -10.38 7.90 -8.34
C ASP A 210 -9.23 8.57 -9.13
N HIS A 211 -8.13 8.91 -8.45
CA HIS A 211 -7.01 9.66 -9.00
C HIS A 211 -7.37 11.07 -9.55
N HIS A 212 -8.43 11.70 -9.01
CA HIS A 212 -8.87 13.02 -9.44
C HIS A 212 -7.83 14.11 -9.16
N THR A 213 -7.57 14.96 -10.16
CA THR A 213 -6.79 16.20 -9.98
C THR A 213 -7.77 17.33 -9.69
N PHE A 214 -7.68 17.94 -8.51
CA PHE A 214 -8.57 19.01 -8.10
C PHE A 214 -8.43 20.24 -8.97
N THR A 215 -9.53 20.64 -9.59
CA THR A 215 -9.61 21.83 -10.43
C THR A 215 -10.00 23.07 -9.63
N THR A 216 -9.84 24.27 -10.21
CA THR A 216 -10.31 25.51 -9.57
C THR A 216 -11.81 25.49 -9.25
N LYS A 217 -12.63 24.79 -10.06
CA LYS A 217 -14.06 24.61 -9.79
C LYS A 217 -14.32 23.75 -8.58
N ASP A 218 -13.53 22.68 -8.41
CA ASP A 218 -13.64 21.78 -7.24
C ASP A 218 -13.27 22.52 -5.97
N ILE A 219 -12.20 23.32 -6.01
CA ILE A 219 -11.77 24.12 -4.87
C ILE A 219 -12.84 25.16 -4.48
N HIS A 220 -13.42 25.84 -5.45
CA HIS A 220 -14.52 26.75 -5.18
C HIS A 220 -15.72 26.03 -4.53
N ARG A 221 -16.10 24.86 -5.07
CA ARG A 221 -17.16 24.02 -4.50
C ARG A 221 -16.86 23.57 -3.08
N ILE A 222 -15.61 23.17 -2.78
CA ILE A 222 -15.19 22.79 -1.42
C ILE A 222 -15.34 23.99 -0.47
N ASN A 223 -14.76 25.16 -0.82
CA ASN A 223 -14.82 26.35 -0.01
C ASN A 223 -16.29 26.78 0.26
N GLU A 224 -17.13 26.85 -0.78
CA GLU A 224 -18.53 27.22 -0.64
C GLU A 224 -19.34 26.23 0.21
N THR A 225 -19.14 24.93 -0.02
CA THR A 225 -19.87 23.91 0.72
C THR A 225 -19.52 23.98 2.19
N PHE A 226 -18.23 24.09 2.51
CA PHE A 226 -17.78 24.18 3.87
C PHE A 226 -18.24 25.46 4.59
N ALA A 227 -18.18 26.62 3.92
CA ALA A 227 -18.64 27.88 4.50
C ALA A 227 -20.13 27.87 4.86
N LYS A 228 -20.97 27.14 4.13
CA LYS A 228 -22.42 27.03 4.39
C LYS A 228 -22.79 26.03 5.49
N MET A 229 -21.84 25.20 5.94
CA MET A 229 -22.11 24.19 6.98
C MET A 229 -22.21 24.84 8.38
N PRO A 230 -23.14 24.37 9.22
CA PRO A 230 -23.25 24.86 10.58
C PRO A 230 -22.07 24.38 11.47
N GLU A 231 -21.69 25.21 12.42
CA GLU A 231 -20.72 24.85 13.45
C GLU A 231 -21.29 23.89 14.52
N PRO A 232 -20.50 23.07 15.18
CA PRO A 232 -19.08 22.81 14.87
C PRO A 232 -18.91 21.90 13.64
N LYS A 233 -17.93 22.21 12.81
CA LYS A 233 -17.71 21.52 11.52
C LYS A 233 -16.25 21.14 11.29
N LEU A 234 -15.99 20.11 10.50
CA LEU A 234 -14.69 19.63 10.08
C LEU A 234 -14.73 19.11 8.65
N ILE A 235 -13.59 19.13 7.97
CA ILE A 235 -13.38 18.42 6.71
C ILE A 235 -12.53 17.19 6.99
N VAL A 236 -12.97 16.05 6.49
CA VAL A 236 -12.23 14.79 6.54
C VAL A 236 -11.93 14.34 5.11
N THR A 237 -10.69 13.96 4.86
CA THR A 237 -10.28 13.39 3.57
C THR A 237 -9.39 12.16 3.77
N THR A 238 -9.08 11.43 2.70
CA THR A 238 -8.20 10.26 2.77
C THR A 238 -6.72 10.65 2.75
N GLU A 239 -5.82 9.77 3.22
CA GLU A 239 -4.37 9.97 3.06
C GLU A 239 -3.97 10.13 1.58
N LYS A 240 -4.65 9.40 0.67
CA LYS A 240 -4.41 9.47 -0.76
C LYS A 240 -4.77 10.86 -1.33
N ASP A 241 -5.89 11.41 -0.92
CA ASP A 241 -6.33 12.73 -1.37
C ASP A 241 -5.55 13.86 -0.68
N LYS A 242 -5.07 13.66 0.57
CA LYS A 242 -4.14 14.58 1.25
C LYS A 242 -2.96 14.94 0.36
N ALA A 243 -2.32 13.93 -0.25
CA ALA A 243 -1.15 14.14 -1.12
C ALA A 243 -1.45 15.07 -2.31
N ARG A 244 -2.70 15.10 -2.77
CA ARG A 244 -3.15 15.96 -3.89
C ARG A 244 -3.61 17.35 -3.45
N LEU A 245 -4.05 17.46 -2.19
CA LEU A 245 -4.56 18.72 -1.64
C LEU A 245 -3.46 19.63 -1.10
N VAL A 246 -2.32 19.06 -0.68
CA VAL A 246 -1.21 19.82 -0.07
C VAL A 246 -0.67 20.91 -1.00
N ASP A 247 -0.61 20.64 -2.31
CA ASP A 247 -0.08 21.59 -3.30
C ASP A 247 -1.10 22.63 -3.80
N ILE A 248 -2.30 22.70 -3.18
CA ILE A 248 -3.37 23.59 -3.64
C ILE A 248 -3.37 24.92 -2.89
N ASP A 249 -2.99 25.99 -3.58
CA ASP A 249 -2.91 27.34 -2.99
C ASP A 249 -4.27 28.01 -2.74
N LYS A 250 -5.32 27.63 -3.47
CA LYS A 250 -6.61 28.35 -3.50
C LYS A 250 -7.66 27.87 -2.49
N LEU A 251 -7.30 27.00 -1.56
CA LEU A 251 -8.15 26.67 -0.43
C LEU A 251 -8.24 27.88 0.51
N SER A 252 -9.45 28.17 1.02
CA SER A 252 -9.64 29.24 1.99
C SER A 252 -8.92 28.92 3.31
N ASP A 253 -8.58 29.95 4.09
CA ASP A 253 -7.92 29.78 5.39
C ASP A 253 -8.81 28.96 6.34
N GLU A 254 -10.12 29.20 6.34
CA GLU A 254 -11.08 28.42 7.08
C GLU A 254 -11.03 26.92 6.76
N VAL A 255 -10.92 26.56 5.48
CA VAL A 255 -10.75 25.17 5.04
C VAL A 255 -9.40 24.61 5.48
N LYS A 256 -8.31 25.37 5.30
CA LYS A 256 -6.96 24.92 5.69
C LYS A 256 -6.83 24.67 7.20
N GLU A 257 -7.53 25.44 8.02
CA GLU A 257 -7.54 25.26 9.47
C GLU A 257 -8.34 24.06 9.93
N ASN A 258 -9.35 23.63 9.16
CA ASN A 258 -10.32 22.61 9.57
C ASN A 258 -10.27 21.32 8.75
N ILE A 259 -9.26 21.14 7.88
CA ILE A 259 -9.13 19.94 7.04
C ILE A 259 -8.12 18.96 7.63
N TYR A 260 -8.56 17.70 7.73
CA TYR A 260 -7.79 16.60 8.30
C TYR A 260 -7.81 15.39 7.38
N ALA A 261 -6.68 14.70 7.32
CA ALA A 261 -6.59 13.38 6.72
C ALA A 261 -7.01 12.32 7.74
N LEU A 262 -7.68 11.28 7.28
CA LEU A 262 -8.00 10.09 8.06
C LEU A 262 -7.04 8.96 7.67
N PRO A 263 -5.98 8.72 8.45
CA PRO A 263 -5.08 7.60 8.19
C PRO A 263 -5.75 6.28 8.51
N ILE A 264 -5.35 5.26 7.75
CA ILE A 264 -5.75 3.89 8.00
C ILE A 264 -4.54 3.03 8.37
N LYS A 265 -4.77 2.09 9.27
CA LYS A 265 -3.82 1.07 9.67
C LYS A 265 -4.36 -0.31 9.31
N VAL A 266 -3.50 -1.13 8.75
CA VAL A 266 -3.80 -2.56 8.56
C VAL A 266 -3.50 -3.29 9.85
N SER A 267 -4.48 -4.04 10.37
CA SER A 267 -4.33 -4.84 11.58
C SER A 267 -4.58 -6.30 11.27
N PHE A 268 -3.67 -7.17 11.73
CA PHE A 268 -3.83 -8.60 11.59
C PHE A 268 -4.86 -9.12 12.58
N MET A 269 -5.74 -9.98 12.09
CA MET A 269 -6.74 -10.65 12.92
C MET A 269 -6.16 -11.95 13.54
N LEU A 270 -6.83 -12.46 14.57
CA LEU A 270 -6.43 -13.68 15.26
C LEU A 270 -5.01 -13.62 15.88
N ASP A 271 -4.58 -12.44 16.29
CA ASP A 271 -3.26 -12.17 16.90
C ASP A 271 -2.08 -12.72 16.07
N LYS A 272 -2.22 -12.68 14.71
CA LYS A 272 -1.23 -13.25 13.79
C LYS A 272 -0.16 -12.26 13.32
N GLU A 273 -0.18 -11.01 13.75
CA GLU A 273 0.79 -9.99 13.35
C GLU A 273 2.22 -10.41 13.69
N GLU A 274 2.45 -10.85 14.92
CA GLU A 274 3.79 -11.30 15.35
C GLU A 274 4.28 -12.51 14.56
N THR A 275 3.38 -13.45 14.25
CA THR A 275 3.71 -14.64 13.45
C THR A 275 4.12 -14.26 12.03
N PHE A 276 3.38 -13.34 11.42
CA PHE A 276 3.70 -12.78 10.10
C PHE A 276 5.05 -12.06 10.11
N ASN A 277 5.24 -11.15 11.06
CA ASN A 277 6.47 -10.37 11.19
C ASN A 277 7.70 -11.28 11.41
N LYS A 278 7.60 -12.28 12.30
CA LYS A 278 8.68 -13.26 12.53
C LYS A 278 9.04 -14.03 11.26
N LYS A 279 8.05 -14.40 10.44
CA LYS A 279 8.31 -15.10 9.17
C LYS A 279 9.09 -14.21 8.21
N ILE A 280 8.63 -12.98 7.98
CA ILE A 280 9.29 -12.04 7.06
C ILE A 280 10.70 -11.71 7.54
N ILE A 281 10.85 -11.33 8.81
CA ILE A 281 12.16 -10.96 9.38
C ILE A 281 13.13 -12.16 9.36
N SER A 282 12.66 -13.36 9.67
CA SER A 282 13.50 -14.56 9.63
C SER A 282 13.98 -14.87 8.21
N TYR A 283 13.11 -14.68 7.21
CA TYR A 283 13.48 -14.85 5.82
C TYR A 283 14.54 -13.82 5.41
N VAL A 284 14.32 -12.53 5.71
CA VAL A 284 15.26 -11.46 5.40
C VAL A 284 16.62 -11.72 6.03
N ARG A 285 16.65 -12.03 7.35
CA ARG A 285 17.92 -12.33 8.08
C ARG A 285 18.65 -13.51 7.50
N LYS A 286 17.93 -14.55 7.07
CA LYS A 286 18.55 -15.75 6.47
C LYS A 286 19.16 -15.50 5.12
N ASN A 287 18.64 -14.54 4.37
CA ASN A 287 18.99 -14.26 2.98
C ASN A 287 19.67 -12.91 2.78
N SER A 288 19.94 -12.15 3.85
CA SER A 288 20.69 -10.88 3.75
C SER A 288 22.11 -11.11 3.26
N ARG A 289 22.67 -10.12 2.56
CA ARG A 289 24.07 -10.16 2.04
C ARG A 289 25.07 -10.53 3.13
N ASN A 290 24.91 -10.00 4.34
CA ASN A 290 25.80 -10.30 5.47
C ASN A 290 25.77 -11.78 5.87
N SER A 291 24.59 -12.43 5.84
CA SER A 291 24.48 -13.86 6.12
C SER A 291 25.07 -14.73 5.00
N ILE A 292 24.99 -14.26 3.75
CA ILE A 292 25.59 -14.94 2.59
C ILE A 292 27.11 -14.79 2.59
N LEU A 293 27.63 -13.64 2.99
CA LEU A 293 29.07 -13.40 3.13
C LEU A 293 29.65 -14.22 4.29
N ALA A 294 28.98 -14.24 5.45
CA ALA A 294 29.41 -15.08 6.58
C ALA A 294 29.45 -16.57 6.23
N LYS A 295 28.45 -17.08 5.50
CA LYS A 295 28.46 -18.46 5.01
C LYS A 295 29.57 -18.73 4.00
N ARG A 296 29.94 -17.76 3.16
CA ARG A 296 31.05 -17.90 2.21
C ARG A 296 32.41 -17.91 2.91
N GLU A 297 32.60 -17.14 3.97
CA GLU A 297 33.80 -17.18 4.80
C GLU A 297 33.98 -18.51 5.51
N ASP A 298 32.88 -19.12 6.00
CA ASP A 298 32.90 -20.44 6.61
C ASP A 298 33.16 -21.57 5.59
N ASP A 299 32.60 -21.46 4.37
CA ASP A 299 32.88 -22.41 3.28
C ASP A 299 34.30 -22.26 2.72
N HIS A 300 34.89 -21.05 2.74
CA HIS A 300 36.27 -20.84 2.31
C HIS A 300 37.29 -21.35 3.34
N LYS A 301 36.99 -21.33 4.63
CA LYS A 301 37.83 -21.96 5.65
C LYS A 301 37.87 -23.49 5.54
N SER A 302 36.97 -24.09 4.77
CA SER A 302 36.90 -25.56 4.59
C SER A 302 37.43 -26.06 3.24
N LYS A 303 37.84 -25.17 2.31
CA LYS A 303 38.35 -25.56 0.98
C LYS A 303 39.40 -24.59 0.46
N ASP A 304 40.65 -24.77 0.89
CA ASP A 304 41.78 -24.35 0.08
C ASP A 304 41.85 -25.25 -1.16
N SER A 305 41.45 -24.74 -2.32
CA SER A 305 42.03 -24.99 -3.64
C SER A 305 41.17 -24.49 -4.82
N HIS A 306 41.81 -23.66 -5.66
CA HIS A 306 41.62 -23.41 -7.09
C HIS A 306 40.45 -22.54 -7.65
N HIS A 307 40.86 -21.36 -8.06
CA HIS A 307 40.57 -20.58 -9.31
C HIS A 307 39.14 -20.44 -9.87
N SER A 308 38.86 -19.19 -10.09
CA SER A 308 38.28 -18.48 -11.27
C SER A 308 36.90 -17.87 -11.12
N GLY A 309 36.86 -16.57 -11.44
CA GLY A 309 35.83 -15.69 -11.98
C GLY A 309 34.36 -15.95 -11.60
N HIS A 310 33.76 -15.04 -10.86
CA HIS A 310 32.32 -15.17 -10.57
C HIS A 310 31.53 -13.89 -10.82
N ARG A 311 30.55 -14.03 -11.70
CA ARG A 311 29.40 -13.16 -11.82
C ARG A 311 28.44 -13.40 -10.63
N PRO A 312 27.73 -12.40 -10.13
CA PRO A 312 26.75 -12.60 -9.05
C PRO A 312 25.61 -13.50 -9.54
N ARG A 313 25.34 -14.57 -8.81
CA ARG A 313 24.26 -15.50 -9.11
C ARG A 313 22.97 -15.01 -8.45
N THR A 314 21.97 -14.73 -9.28
CA THR A 314 20.57 -14.72 -8.88
C THR A 314 20.20 -16.10 -8.35
N ILE A 315 19.68 -16.20 -7.12
CA ILE A 315 19.26 -17.48 -6.56
C ILE A 315 17.93 -17.86 -7.23
N SER A 316 17.99 -18.74 -8.22
CA SER A 316 16.82 -19.43 -8.74
C SER A 316 16.63 -20.72 -7.94
N PHE A 317 15.48 -20.88 -7.30
CA PHE A 317 15.05 -22.19 -6.84
C PHE A 317 14.58 -22.97 -8.07
N ARG A 318 15.29 -24.03 -8.42
CA ARG A 318 14.87 -25.00 -9.42
C ARG A 318 13.72 -25.83 -8.88
N ASP A 319 12.77 -26.06 -9.77
CA ASP A 319 11.74 -27.09 -9.70
C ASP A 319 12.30 -28.44 -9.27
N ASN A 320 11.60 -29.05 -8.31
CA ASN A 320 11.53 -30.51 -8.25
C ASN A 320 10.13 -30.91 -8.73
N ARG A 321 10.12 -31.77 -9.72
CA ARG A 321 9.03 -32.43 -10.42
C ARG A 321 7.96 -33.02 -9.49
#